data_974d26949be917d86d970938e8d2c187
#
_entry.id   974d26949be917d86d970938e8d2c187
#
_cell.length_a   1.000
_cell.length_b   1.000
_cell.length_c   1.000
_cell.angle_alpha   90.00
_cell.angle_beta   90.00
_cell.angle_gamma   90.00
#
_symmetry.space_group_name_H-M   'P 1'
#
loop_
_entity.id
_entity.type
_entity.pdbx_description
1 polymer ?
#
loop_
_entity_poly.entity_id
_entity_poly.type
_entity_poly.pdbx_seq_one_letter_code
_entity_poly.pdbx_strand_id
1 'polypeptide(L)'
;PADGWMIVDMDLPHAEDKDKPNGLELLHGTVGRFGDPDGLGEPAIVVSTPSGGLHAYYRIPADLRLDPETPWREVLKNRAHPMKGKPAYDGGPSYIGGLPVDVRVGRAGYAVMPGSRLPDGRAWEIVRNSNRKLDHDAPRGLLARLGDWGFITDKAAGWAHPAMPAPTGAGRR
;
A
#
# COMPACT_ATOMS: atom_id res chain seq x y z
N PRO A 1 11.75 -3.82 6.00
CA PRO A 1 11.21 -5.17 5.75
C PRO A 1 12.31 -6.13 5.30
N ALA A 2 12.14 -7.44 5.56
CA ALA A 2 13.01 -8.45 5.01
C ALA A 2 12.89 -8.49 3.47
N ASP A 3 13.91 -9.04 2.81
CA ASP A 3 13.89 -9.19 1.36
C ASP A 3 12.65 -9.99 0.91
N GLY A 4 11.96 -9.50 -0.10
CA GLY A 4 10.73 -10.10 -0.62
C GLY A 4 9.44 -9.67 0.10
N TRP A 5 9.52 -8.72 1.03
CA TRP A 5 8.35 -8.13 1.69
C TRP A 5 8.22 -6.64 1.39
N MET A 6 6.99 -6.19 1.29
CA MET A 6 6.64 -4.77 1.27
C MET A 6 5.61 -4.46 2.34
N ILE A 7 5.64 -3.23 2.83
CA ILE A 7 4.62 -2.68 3.72
C ILE A 7 3.93 -1.56 2.95
N VAL A 8 2.61 -1.63 2.89
CA VAL A 8 1.77 -0.53 2.45
C VAL A 8 1.33 0.19 3.73
N ASP A 9 1.81 1.42 3.86
CA ASP A 9 1.56 2.28 5.01
C ASP A 9 0.42 3.23 4.63
N MET A 10 -0.70 3.10 5.34
CA MET A 10 -1.94 3.83 5.10
C MET A 10 -2.16 4.82 6.22
N ASP A 11 -1.75 6.05 5.99
CA ASP A 11 -1.80 7.13 6.96
C ASP A 11 -3.13 7.90 6.97
N LEU A 12 -3.28 8.76 7.96
CA LEU A 12 -4.26 9.84 7.91
C LEU A 12 -3.80 10.88 6.89
N PRO A 13 -4.72 11.61 6.25
CA PRO A 13 -4.33 12.67 5.33
C PRO A 13 -3.60 13.80 6.08
N HIS A 14 -2.77 14.53 5.35
CA HIS A 14 -2.11 15.72 5.89
C HIS A 14 -3.11 16.79 6.31
N ALA A 15 -2.68 17.72 7.16
CA ALA A 15 -3.54 18.77 7.71
C ALA A 15 -4.26 19.61 6.63
N GLU A 16 -3.61 19.84 5.50
CA GLU A 16 -4.17 20.52 4.32
C GLU A 16 -5.20 19.69 3.55
N ASP A 17 -5.26 18.40 3.80
CA ASP A 17 -6.14 17.42 3.12
C ASP A 17 -7.06 16.70 4.11
N LYS A 18 -7.23 17.22 5.32
CA LYS A 18 -7.93 16.57 6.44
C LYS A 18 -9.37 16.13 6.14
N ASP A 19 -10.02 16.78 5.18
CA ASP A 19 -11.41 16.47 4.79
C ASP A 19 -11.47 15.40 3.67
N LYS A 20 -10.32 14.85 3.26
CA LYS A 20 -10.20 13.83 2.23
C LYS A 20 -10.09 12.43 2.85
N PRO A 21 -10.39 11.38 2.07
CA PRO A 21 -10.22 10.01 2.52
C PRO A 21 -8.82 9.74 3.07
N ASN A 22 -8.72 8.99 4.17
CA ASN A 22 -7.45 8.45 4.66
C ASN A 22 -6.91 7.34 3.71
N GLY A 23 -5.71 6.85 3.97
CA GLY A 23 -5.05 5.88 3.10
C GLY A 23 -5.84 4.59 2.90
N LEU A 24 -6.50 4.09 3.96
CA LEU A 24 -7.33 2.88 3.86
C LEU A 24 -8.60 3.13 3.04
N GLU A 25 -9.31 4.22 3.29
CA GLU A 25 -10.51 4.59 2.54
C GLU A 25 -10.21 4.83 1.08
N LEU A 26 -9.07 5.48 0.80
CA LEU A 26 -8.58 5.70 -0.56
C LEU A 26 -8.33 4.37 -1.28
N LEU A 27 -7.64 3.43 -0.66
CA LEU A 27 -7.38 2.11 -1.24
C LEU A 27 -8.67 1.29 -1.35
N HIS A 28 -9.58 1.33 -0.37
CA HIS A 28 -10.89 0.68 -0.47
C HIS A 28 -11.71 1.22 -1.65
N GLY A 29 -11.66 2.50 -1.92
CA GLY A 29 -12.38 3.13 -3.01
C GLY A 29 -11.75 2.91 -4.40
N THR A 30 -10.45 2.62 -4.46
CA THR A 30 -9.72 2.52 -5.73
C THR A 30 -9.26 1.10 -6.10
N VAL A 31 -9.08 0.24 -5.10
CA VAL A 31 -8.60 -1.14 -5.29
C VAL A 31 -9.64 -2.14 -4.81
N GLY A 32 -10.18 -1.97 -3.62
CA GLY A 32 -11.14 -2.89 -2.99
C GLY A 32 -10.78 -3.17 -1.54
N ARG A 33 -11.41 -4.17 -0.94
CA ARG A 33 -11.30 -4.46 0.50
C ARG A 33 -10.28 -5.56 0.81
N PHE A 34 -9.82 -5.61 2.05
CA PHE A 34 -9.08 -6.76 2.57
C PHE A 34 -9.94 -8.03 2.52
N GLY A 35 -9.29 -9.14 2.13
CA GLY A 35 -9.94 -10.43 1.95
C GLY A 35 -10.59 -10.62 0.58
N ASP A 36 -10.66 -9.57 -0.23
CA ASP A 36 -11.08 -9.65 -1.62
C ASP A 36 -9.83 -9.92 -2.50
N PRO A 37 -9.76 -11.06 -3.20
CA PRO A 37 -8.61 -11.41 -4.03
C PRO A 37 -8.39 -10.41 -5.19
N ASP A 38 -9.46 -9.80 -5.69
CA ASP A 38 -9.38 -8.75 -6.71
C ASP A 38 -9.19 -7.35 -6.11
N GLY A 39 -9.29 -7.23 -4.78
CA GLY A 39 -9.11 -6.01 -4.01
C GLY A 39 -7.73 -5.91 -3.35
N LEU A 40 -7.73 -5.60 -2.04
CA LEU A 40 -6.50 -5.54 -1.24
C LEU A 40 -5.96 -6.92 -0.84
N GLY A 41 -6.65 -8.00 -1.18
CA GLY A 41 -6.21 -9.36 -0.87
C GLY A 41 -6.08 -9.64 0.62
N GLU A 42 -5.27 -10.65 0.95
CA GLU A 42 -5.02 -11.08 2.33
C GLU A 42 -3.57 -10.78 2.72
N PRO A 43 -3.29 -9.64 3.40
CA PRO A 43 -1.95 -9.38 3.92
C PRO A 43 -1.58 -10.39 5.02
N ALA A 44 -0.30 -10.66 5.20
CA ALA A 44 0.19 -11.54 6.27
C ALA A 44 -0.22 -11.01 7.64
N ILE A 45 -0.03 -9.72 7.87
CA ILE A 45 -0.48 -9.00 9.06
C ILE A 45 -0.95 -7.59 8.69
N VAL A 46 -1.86 -7.05 9.50
CA VAL A 46 -2.18 -5.62 9.53
C VAL A 46 -1.92 -5.10 10.93
N VAL A 47 -1.23 -3.98 11.01
CA VAL A 47 -0.84 -3.32 12.26
C VAL A 47 -1.47 -1.95 12.30
N SER A 48 -2.18 -1.61 13.38
CA SER A 48 -2.61 -0.23 13.63
C SER A 48 -1.45 0.60 14.16
N THR A 49 -1.40 1.86 13.74
CA THR A 49 -0.40 2.81 14.22
C THR A 49 -0.96 3.73 15.30
N PRO A 50 -0.12 4.30 16.18
CA PRO A 50 -0.57 5.26 17.19
C PRO A 50 -1.25 6.52 16.64
N SER A 51 -0.98 6.86 15.39
CA SER A 51 -1.60 7.98 14.66
C SER A 51 -2.97 7.67 14.08
N GLY A 52 -3.41 6.40 14.10
CA GLY A 52 -4.69 5.97 13.52
C GLY A 52 -4.57 5.45 12.09
N GLY A 53 -3.36 5.30 11.57
CA GLY A 53 -3.08 4.64 10.29
C GLY A 53 -2.98 3.12 10.43
N LEU A 54 -2.66 2.46 9.31
CA LEU A 54 -2.45 1.01 9.23
C LEU A 54 -1.21 0.68 8.40
N HIS A 55 -0.47 -0.34 8.82
CA HIS A 55 0.57 -1.00 8.01
C HIS A 55 0.05 -2.37 7.56
N ALA A 56 -0.06 -2.61 6.26
CA ALA A 56 -0.39 -3.92 5.70
C ALA A 56 0.87 -4.56 5.09
N TYR A 57 1.19 -5.77 5.51
CA TYR A 57 2.40 -6.50 5.12
C TYR A 57 2.07 -7.54 4.06
N TYR A 58 2.68 -7.39 2.88
CA TYR A 58 2.54 -8.30 1.75
C TYR A 58 3.88 -8.88 1.32
N ARG A 59 3.85 -10.07 0.73
CA ARG A 59 4.96 -10.56 -0.06
C ARG A 59 5.00 -9.83 -1.40
N ILE A 60 6.20 -9.58 -1.89
CA ILE A 60 6.40 -9.10 -3.24
C ILE A 60 6.27 -10.31 -4.17
N PRO A 61 5.31 -10.32 -5.12
CA PRO A 61 5.12 -11.43 -6.03
C PRO A 61 6.40 -11.82 -6.77
N ALA A 62 6.59 -13.12 -6.99
CA ALA A 62 7.82 -13.62 -7.59
C ALA A 62 8.06 -13.07 -9.01
N ASP A 63 6.99 -12.81 -9.74
CA ASP A 63 7.05 -12.27 -11.09
C ASP A 63 7.29 -10.75 -11.15
N LEU A 64 7.06 -10.03 -10.05
CA LEU A 64 7.52 -8.65 -9.92
C LEU A 64 9.04 -8.57 -9.70
N ARG A 65 9.65 -9.69 -9.33
CA ARG A 65 11.10 -9.89 -9.19
C ARG A 65 11.70 -10.43 -10.49
N LEU A 66 11.42 -9.81 -11.60
CA LEU A 66 11.47 -10.37 -12.96
C LEU A 66 12.85 -10.82 -13.46
N ASP A 67 13.89 -10.37 -12.80
CA ASP A 67 15.24 -10.73 -13.15
C ASP A 67 15.99 -11.06 -11.87
N PRO A 68 16.57 -12.28 -11.74
CA PRO A 68 17.40 -12.61 -10.59
C PRO A 68 18.56 -11.61 -10.38
N GLU A 69 18.97 -10.94 -11.43
CA GLU A 69 20.04 -9.94 -11.40
C GLU A 69 19.54 -8.53 -11.08
N THR A 70 18.25 -8.23 -11.33
CA THR A 70 17.69 -6.93 -10.96
C THR A 70 17.17 -6.96 -9.53
N PRO A 71 17.81 -6.27 -8.59
CA PRO A 71 17.32 -6.23 -7.22
C PRO A 71 15.90 -5.67 -7.19
N TRP A 72 14.95 -6.35 -6.51
CA TRP A 72 13.57 -5.90 -6.36
C TRP A 72 13.46 -4.43 -5.86
N ARG A 73 14.45 -3.93 -5.10
CA ARG A 73 14.59 -2.52 -4.68
C ARG A 73 14.72 -1.53 -5.84
N GLU A 74 15.07 -2.00 -7.03
CA GLU A 74 15.08 -1.19 -8.24
C GLU A 74 13.71 -1.14 -8.91
N VAL A 75 12.84 -2.08 -8.58
CA VAL A 75 11.48 -2.20 -9.10
C VAL A 75 10.48 -1.46 -8.22
N LEU A 76 10.57 -1.67 -6.91
CA LEU A 76 9.74 -0.98 -5.92
C LEU A 76 10.55 0.09 -5.20
N LYS A 77 9.98 1.27 -5.07
CA LYS A 77 10.59 2.40 -4.36
C LYS A 77 9.99 2.58 -2.97
N ASN A 78 10.86 2.77 -1.98
CA ASN A 78 10.46 3.48 -0.78
C ASN A 78 10.06 4.90 -1.18
N ARG A 79 8.83 5.24 -0.95
CA ARG A 79 8.30 6.55 -1.28
C ARG A 79 7.26 6.96 -0.26
N ALA A 80 7.37 8.19 0.21
CA ALA A 80 6.40 8.85 1.04
C ALA A 80 5.63 9.90 0.23
N HIS A 81 4.34 10.02 0.50
CA HIS A 81 3.48 11.08 -0.02
C HIS A 81 3.56 11.28 -1.53
N PRO A 82 3.30 10.22 -2.34
CA PRO A 82 3.30 10.33 -3.79
C PRO A 82 2.16 11.23 -4.30
N MET A 83 2.19 11.57 -5.59
CA MET A 83 1.12 12.30 -6.28
C MET A 83 0.78 13.66 -5.66
N LYS A 84 1.77 14.33 -5.04
CA LYS A 84 1.58 15.65 -4.44
C LYS A 84 1.01 16.64 -5.47
N GLY A 85 -0.12 17.29 -5.11
CA GLY A 85 -0.83 18.22 -5.97
C GLY A 85 -1.56 17.59 -7.17
N LYS A 86 -1.66 16.25 -7.23
CA LYS A 86 -2.34 15.54 -8.31
C LYS A 86 -3.52 14.73 -7.78
N PRO A 87 -4.53 14.45 -8.63
CA PRO A 87 -5.61 13.56 -8.23
C PRO A 87 -5.10 12.12 -8.06
N ALA A 88 -5.67 11.42 -7.08
CA ALA A 88 -5.31 10.03 -6.77
C ALA A 88 -5.73 9.04 -7.87
N TYR A 89 -6.73 9.39 -8.65
CA TYR A 89 -7.26 8.63 -9.80
C TYR A 89 -8.06 9.59 -10.67
N ASP A 90 -8.46 9.15 -11.87
CA ASP A 90 -9.23 9.97 -12.79
C ASP A 90 -10.57 10.42 -12.16
N GLY A 91 -10.80 11.72 -12.14
CA GLY A 91 -11.96 12.33 -11.47
C GLY A 91 -11.91 12.31 -9.93
N GLY A 92 -10.84 11.82 -9.33
CA GLY A 92 -10.67 11.77 -7.88
C GLY A 92 -10.17 13.08 -7.26
N PRO A 93 -10.15 13.17 -5.91
CA PRO A 93 -9.65 14.34 -5.22
C PRO A 93 -8.13 14.50 -5.41
N SER A 94 -7.68 15.75 -5.58
CA SER A 94 -6.26 16.08 -5.55
C SER A 94 -5.78 16.26 -4.11
N TYR A 95 -4.61 15.71 -3.80
CA TYR A 95 -3.98 15.80 -2.49
C TYR A 95 -2.82 16.80 -2.52
N ILE A 96 -2.94 17.90 -1.81
CA ILE A 96 -1.92 18.97 -1.75
C ILE A 96 -0.68 18.47 -1.02
N GLY A 97 -0.86 17.80 0.10
CA GLY A 97 0.23 17.20 0.90
C GLY A 97 0.80 15.90 0.30
N GLY A 98 0.20 15.37 -0.74
CA GLY A 98 0.46 14.04 -1.27
C GLY A 98 -0.47 12.98 -0.69
N LEU A 99 -0.55 11.83 -1.35
CA LEU A 99 -1.43 10.75 -0.93
C LEU A 99 -1.06 10.25 0.48
N PRO A 100 -2.05 9.91 1.32
CA PRO A 100 -1.81 9.31 2.63
C PRO A 100 -1.50 7.80 2.50
N VAL A 101 -0.63 7.45 1.58
CA VAL A 101 -0.17 6.08 1.33
C VAL A 101 1.32 6.12 1.04
N ASP A 102 2.08 5.33 1.79
CA ASP A 102 3.51 5.13 1.61
C ASP A 102 3.80 3.66 1.30
N VAL A 103 4.92 3.39 0.66
CA VAL A 103 5.44 2.03 0.48
C VAL A 103 6.82 1.94 1.10
N ARG A 104 7.02 0.92 1.95
CA ARG A 104 8.29 0.61 2.60
C ARG A 104 8.78 -0.75 2.11
N VAL A 105 9.98 -0.79 1.57
CA VAL A 105 10.60 -2.00 1.01
C VAL A 105 12.08 -2.06 1.35
N GLY A 106 12.58 -3.28 1.53
CA GLY A 106 13.99 -3.58 1.72
C GLY A 106 14.65 -2.95 2.93
N ARG A 107 15.97 -2.97 2.92
CA ARG A 107 16.77 -2.48 4.05
C ARG A 107 16.68 -0.98 4.28
N ALA A 108 16.37 -0.21 3.25
CA ALA A 108 16.21 1.25 3.36
C ALA A 108 14.82 1.65 3.86
N GLY A 109 13.81 0.75 3.72
CA GLY A 109 12.48 0.94 4.27
C GLY A 109 12.41 0.40 5.69
N TYR A 110 11.94 1.18 6.63
CA TYR A 110 11.67 0.71 7.99
C TYR A 110 10.23 1.04 8.38
N ALA A 111 9.68 0.20 9.24
CA ALA A 111 8.46 0.47 9.95
C ALA A 111 8.66 0.08 11.42
N VAL A 112 7.95 0.76 12.30
CA VAL A 112 7.98 0.44 13.72
C VAL A 112 7.32 -0.93 13.93
N MET A 113 7.98 -1.78 14.70
CA MET A 113 7.51 -3.14 14.95
C MET A 113 6.24 -3.17 15.79
N PRO A 114 5.33 -4.13 15.54
CA PRO A 114 4.21 -4.38 16.44
C PRO A 114 4.69 -4.62 17.88
N GLY A 115 3.93 -4.10 18.84
CA GLY A 115 4.29 -4.15 20.26
C GLY A 115 5.12 -2.96 20.75
N SER A 116 5.67 -2.14 19.86
CA SER A 116 6.30 -0.87 20.24
C SER A 116 5.27 0.08 20.84
N ARG A 117 5.69 0.89 21.82
CA ARG A 117 4.81 1.84 22.52
C ARG A 117 5.42 3.23 22.57
N LEU A 118 4.56 4.22 22.48
CA LEU A 118 4.90 5.61 22.76
C LEU A 118 4.86 5.87 24.28
N PRO A 119 5.52 6.95 24.76
CA PRO A 119 5.48 7.32 26.19
C PRO A 119 4.07 7.57 26.74
N ASP A 120 3.12 7.93 25.89
CA ASP A 120 1.71 8.15 26.24
C ASP A 120 0.87 6.85 26.29
N GLY A 121 1.50 5.69 26.04
CA GLY A 121 0.88 4.37 26.08
C GLY A 121 0.28 3.89 24.75
N ARG A 122 0.12 4.75 23.76
CA ARG A 122 -0.32 4.32 22.42
C ARG A 122 0.70 3.36 21.81
N ALA A 123 0.24 2.39 21.02
CA ALA A 123 1.07 1.29 20.54
C ALA A 123 0.82 0.96 19.08
N TRP A 124 1.78 0.27 18.47
CA TRP A 124 1.61 -0.45 17.22
C TRP A 124 1.08 -1.84 17.53
N GLU A 125 -0.18 -2.12 17.14
CA GLU A 125 -0.87 -3.34 17.51
C GLU A 125 -1.28 -4.15 16.30
N ILE A 126 -1.10 -5.48 16.34
CA ILE A 126 -1.61 -6.36 15.28
C ILE A 126 -3.13 -6.39 15.40
N VAL A 127 -3.82 -5.85 14.40
CA VAL A 127 -5.29 -5.85 14.32
C VAL A 127 -5.82 -6.96 13.39
N ARG A 128 -4.97 -7.49 12.52
CA ARG A 128 -5.28 -8.64 11.68
C ARG A 128 -4.03 -9.49 11.53
N ASN A 129 -4.18 -10.79 11.69
CA ASN A 129 -3.13 -11.77 11.47
C ASN A 129 -3.72 -12.93 10.66
N SER A 130 -3.22 -13.13 9.47
CA SER A 130 -3.59 -14.28 8.67
C SER A 130 -2.77 -15.50 9.11
N ASN A 131 -3.35 -16.33 9.98
CA ASN A 131 -2.77 -17.60 10.41
C ASN A 131 -2.87 -18.69 9.33
N ARG A 132 -3.42 -18.38 8.17
CA ARG A 132 -3.59 -19.35 7.08
C ARG A 132 -2.32 -19.38 6.25
N LYS A 133 -1.98 -20.57 5.73
CA LYS A 133 -0.98 -20.78 4.66
C LYS A 133 -1.52 -20.23 3.32
N LEU A 134 -2.03 -19.00 3.33
CA LEU A 134 -2.50 -18.32 2.14
C LEU A 134 -1.32 -17.68 1.44
N ASP A 135 -1.49 -17.47 0.17
CA ASP A 135 -0.60 -16.62 -0.58
C ASP A 135 -0.80 -15.18 -0.08
N HIS A 136 0.25 -14.62 0.49
CA HIS A 136 0.25 -13.23 0.97
C HIS A 136 0.85 -12.28 -0.05
N ASP A 137 0.97 -12.73 -1.29
CA ASP A 137 1.46 -11.89 -2.38
C ASP A 137 0.52 -10.71 -2.58
N ALA A 138 1.11 -9.56 -2.82
CA ALA A 138 0.35 -8.36 -3.12
C ALA A 138 -0.51 -8.58 -4.38
N PRO A 139 -1.82 -8.34 -4.29
CA PRO A 139 -2.71 -8.60 -5.42
C PRO A 139 -2.46 -7.66 -6.59
N ARG A 140 -2.80 -8.09 -7.79
CA ARG A 140 -2.56 -7.33 -9.03
C ARG A 140 -3.22 -5.96 -9.04
N GLY A 141 -4.42 -5.83 -8.51
CA GLY A 141 -5.12 -4.56 -8.40
C GLY A 141 -4.37 -3.54 -7.54
N LEU A 142 -3.84 -3.99 -6.38
CA LEU A 142 -3.00 -3.16 -5.52
C LEU A 142 -1.71 -2.74 -6.25
N LEU A 143 -1.01 -3.69 -6.87
CA LEU A 143 0.23 -3.40 -7.59
C LEU A 143 0.00 -2.44 -8.76
N ALA A 144 -1.08 -2.59 -9.52
CA ALA A 144 -1.45 -1.68 -10.58
C ALA A 144 -1.63 -0.26 -10.04
N ARG A 145 -2.37 -0.09 -8.96
CA ARG A 145 -2.58 1.20 -8.33
C ARG A 145 -1.28 1.81 -7.80
N LEU A 146 -0.43 1.00 -7.16
CA LEU A 146 0.90 1.45 -6.73
C LEU A 146 1.78 1.86 -7.92
N GLY A 147 1.64 1.20 -9.07
CA GLY A 147 2.28 1.59 -10.32
C GLY A 147 1.82 2.95 -10.81
N ASP A 148 0.50 3.20 -10.87
CA ASP A 148 -0.09 4.50 -11.23
C ASP A 148 0.45 5.64 -10.36
N TRP A 149 0.67 5.36 -9.09
CA TRP A 149 1.23 6.33 -8.13
C TRP A 149 2.75 6.45 -8.19
N GLY A 150 3.40 5.68 -9.05
CA GLY A 150 4.84 5.72 -9.28
C GLY A 150 5.69 5.06 -8.20
N PHE A 151 5.12 4.12 -7.43
CA PHE A 151 5.88 3.25 -6.52
C PHE A 151 6.60 2.13 -7.27
N ILE A 152 6.09 1.71 -8.44
CA ILE A 152 6.72 0.72 -9.31
C ILE A 152 7.46 1.46 -10.41
N THR A 153 8.68 1.06 -10.68
CA THR A 153 9.54 1.73 -11.68
C THR A 153 9.43 1.06 -13.04
N ASP A 154 9.82 1.78 -14.09
CA ASP A 154 9.88 1.26 -15.47
C ASP A 154 10.90 0.12 -15.62
N LYS A 155 11.78 -0.08 -14.64
CA LYS A 155 12.71 -1.22 -14.57
C LYS A 155 12.01 -2.55 -14.27
N ALA A 156 10.74 -2.54 -13.93
CA ALA A 156 9.87 -3.70 -13.96
C ALA A 156 9.60 -4.15 -15.41
N ALA A 157 10.64 -4.13 -16.25
CA ALA A 157 10.56 -4.48 -17.67
C ALA A 157 9.97 -5.88 -17.84
N GLY A 158 8.87 -5.99 -18.60
CA GLY A 158 8.13 -7.24 -18.81
C GLY A 158 6.95 -7.44 -17.85
N TRP A 159 6.83 -6.66 -16.79
CA TRP A 159 5.61 -6.63 -16.00
C TRP A 159 4.56 -5.79 -16.75
N ALA A 160 3.67 -6.49 -17.49
CA ALA A 160 2.53 -5.82 -18.09
C ALA A 160 1.68 -5.21 -16.96
N HIS A 161 1.66 -3.89 -16.90
CA HIS A 161 0.79 -3.16 -15.97
C HIS A 161 -0.64 -3.64 -16.21
N PRO A 162 -1.27 -4.40 -15.30
CA PRO A 162 -2.62 -4.86 -15.52
C PRO A 162 -3.52 -3.63 -15.64
N ALA A 163 -4.31 -3.58 -16.71
CA ALA A 163 -5.31 -2.53 -16.83
C ALA A 163 -6.19 -2.59 -15.57
N MET A 164 -6.28 -1.49 -14.84
CA MET A 164 -7.17 -1.40 -13.69
C MET A 164 -8.60 -1.67 -14.15
N PRO A 165 -9.35 -2.58 -13.51
CA PRO A 165 -10.77 -2.66 -13.75
C PRO A 165 -11.38 -1.28 -13.45
N ALA A 166 -12.30 -0.85 -14.30
CA ALA A 166 -13.05 0.38 -14.05
C ALA A 166 -13.62 0.30 -12.63
N PRO A 167 -13.56 1.38 -11.83
CA PRO A 167 -14.11 1.38 -10.49
C PRO A 167 -15.56 0.91 -10.56
N THR A 168 -15.84 -0.25 -9.97
CA THR A 168 -17.20 -0.76 -9.85
C THR A 168 -17.96 0.31 -9.07
N GLY A 169 -18.86 0.98 -9.76
CA GLY A 169 -19.56 2.14 -9.25
C GLY A 169 -20.05 1.89 -7.83
N ALA A 170 -19.62 2.75 -6.92
CA ALA A 170 -20.16 2.79 -5.56
C ALA A 170 -21.68 2.83 -5.68
N GLY A 171 -22.31 1.75 -5.25
CA GLY A 171 -23.76 1.64 -5.28
C GLY A 171 -24.37 2.87 -4.61
N ARG A 172 -25.09 3.64 -5.39
CA ARG A 172 -26.01 4.63 -4.86
C ARG A 172 -27.04 3.88 -4.03
N ARG A 173 -26.98 4.03 -2.74
CA ARG A 173 -28.13 3.93 -1.84
C ARG A 173 -28.01 5.01 -0.78
#